data_b814399dea938263ddf7a69cb4c4daec
#
_entry.id   b814399dea938263ddf7a69cb4c4daec
#
_cell.length_a   1.000
_cell.length_b   1.000
_cell.length_c   1.000
_cell.angle_alpha   90.00
_cell.angle_beta   90.00
_cell.angle_gamma   90.00
#
_symmetry.space_group_name_H-M   'P 1'
#
loop_
_entity.id
_entity.type
_entity.pdbx_description
1 polymer ?
#
loop_
_entity_poly.entity_id
_entity_poly.type
_entity_poly.pdbx_seq_one_letter_code
_entity_poly.pdbx_strand_id
1 'polypeptide(L)'
;MAVAKASLRSILRSPSAVIFTLAFPLIFIVVFANISGGAVSVQVGVAKTCDTLNPVYKVLQKQTVITLVKDQTTADMNNNLAKGNLDAILNIKQNNGLPRYTVNVEYTKASTEKDNILKSVLSNIFYRMENMSGIKAPRLVDLKESTLSGREYKYIDFILPGQLGFSLLSTGVFGTAFVFLSLRQTLVIKRFFATPVKRYSIILGEMLARIVFTLAGALFIIVIGYYVFDFTLIHGFVTVINMLLLSLIGLIIFMGFGFTVSGIAKNESTVPPLSNIITLPQFLLSGTFFSTNAFPKWLQPLSNILPLTHLNNAMRKVAFEGAGLSDITHQLLILLLWGIVIYAVAIKTFKWE
;
A
#
# COMPACT_ATOMS: atom_id res chain seq x y z
N MET A 1 3.42 -27.96 20.19
CA MET A 1 2.13 -28.22 19.50
C MET A 1 0.91 -28.04 20.41
N ALA A 2 0.87 -28.58 21.65
CA ALA A 2 -0.28 -28.46 22.55
C ALA A 2 -0.63 -26.96 22.87
N VAL A 3 0.35 -26.15 23.21
CA VAL A 3 0.17 -24.70 23.45
C VAL A 3 -0.43 -24.01 22.22
N ALA A 4 0.12 -24.21 21.03
CA ALA A 4 -0.39 -23.61 19.79
C ALA A 4 -1.86 -23.99 19.53
N LYS A 5 -2.25 -25.26 19.76
CA LYS A 5 -3.63 -25.73 19.60
C LYS A 5 -4.58 -25.08 20.61
N ALA A 6 -4.15 -24.93 21.86
CA ALA A 6 -4.93 -24.27 22.90
C ALA A 6 -5.13 -22.78 22.58
N SER A 7 -4.07 -22.09 22.19
CA SER A 7 -4.09 -20.65 21.82
C SER A 7 -4.95 -20.40 20.59
N LEU A 8 -4.83 -21.23 19.55
CA LEU A 8 -5.68 -21.12 18.35
C LEU A 8 -7.16 -21.27 18.70
N ARG A 9 -7.52 -22.25 19.57
CA ARG A 9 -8.89 -22.39 20.05
C ARG A 9 -9.37 -21.19 20.85
N SER A 10 -8.50 -20.59 21.66
CA SER A 10 -8.81 -19.37 22.42
C SER A 10 -9.09 -18.20 21.48
N ILE A 11 -8.26 -17.98 20.46
CA ILE A 11 -8.46 -16.93 19.45
C ILE A 11 -9.79 -17.12 18.69
N LEU A 12 -10.06 -18.35 18.23
CA LEU A 12 -11.30 -18.67 17.50
C LEU A 12 -12.57 -18.52 18.35
N ARG A 13 -12.45 -18.66 19.68
CA ARG A 13 -13.57 -18.46 20.63
C ARG A 13 -13.73 -17.00 21.06
N SER A 14 -12.87 -16.10 20.63
CA SER A 14 -12.98 -14.66 20.88
C SER A 14 -13.68 -13.97 19.71
N PRO A 15 -15.01 -13.67 19.81
CA PRO A 15 -15.74 -13.04 18.69
C PRO A 15 -15.11 -11.71 18.26
N SER A 16 -14.64 -10.91 19.22
CA SER A 16 -13.99 -9.63 18.95
C SER A 16 -12.72 -9.78 18.12
N ALA A 17 -11.85 -10.77 18.41
CA ALA A 17 -10.65 -10.99 17.65
C ALA A 17 -10.96 -11.39 16.19
N VAL A 18 -11.96 -12.26 15.98
CA VAL A 18 -12.39 -12.68 14.64
C VAL A 18 -13.00 -11.51 13.87
N ILE A 19 -13.91 -10.75 14.51
CA ILE A 19 -14.60 -9.61 13.88
C ILE A 19 -13.57 -8.54 13.49
N PHE A 20 -12.67 -8.13 14.38
CA PHE A 20 -11.69 -7.09 14.06
C PHE A 20 -10.68 -7.53 13.01
N THR A 21 -10.30 -8.81 12.96
CA THR A 21 -9.34 -9.31 11.97
C THR A 21 -9.95 -9.44 10.57
N LEU A 22 -11.23 -9.79 10.45
CA LEU A 22 -11.90 -10.05 9.17
C LEU A 22 -12.87 -8.94 8.77
N ALA A 23 -13.78 -8.55 9.67
CA ALA A 23 -14.85 -7.61 9.33
C ALA A 23 -14.32 -6.18 9.10
N PHE A 24 -13.37 -5.72 9.91
CA PHE A 24 -12.81 -4.38 9.77
C PHE A 24 -12.17 -4.15 8.39
N PRO A 25 -11.19 -4.97 7.93
CA PRO A 25 -10.65 -4.83 6.59
C PRO A 25 -11.72 -4.93 5.48
N LEU A 26 -12.67 -5.88 5.61
CA LEU A 26 -13.72 -6.06 4.61
C LEU A 26 -14.66 -4.86 4.53
N ILE A 27 -15.04 -4.25 5.65
CA ILE A 27 -15.86 -3.03 5.65
C ILE A 27 -15.14 -1.92 4.89
N PHE A 28 -13.84 -1.71 5.16
CA PHE A 28 -13.05 -0.71 4.43
C PHE A 28 -12.94 -1.04 2.95
N ILE A 29 -12.69 -2.31 2.60
CA ILE A 29 -12.67 -2.75 1.20
C ILE A 29 -14.01 -2.45 0.52
N VAL A 30 -15.13 -2.79 1.14
CA VAL A 30 -16.48 -2.52 0.60
C VAL A 30 -16.69 -1.03 0.40
N VAL A 31 -16.41 -0.22 1.42
CA VAL A 31 -16.59 1.24 1.36
C VAL A 31 -15.72 1.85 0.27
N PHE A 32 -14.42 1.58 0.30
CA PHE A 32 -13.47 2.21 -0.60
C PHE A 32 -13.46 1.63 -2.02
N ALA A 33 -13.81 0.36 -2.23
CA ALA A 33 -13.98 -0.19 -3.57
C ALA A 33 -15.17 0.45 -4.31
N ASN A 34 -16.18 0.95 -3.56
CA ASN A 34 -17.33 1.65 -4.14
C ASN A 34 -17.16 3.18 -4.20
N ILE A 35 -16.12 3.73 -3.57
CA ILE A 35 -15.79 5.16 -3.70
C ILE A 35 -14.79 5.28 -4.86
N SER A 36 -15.31 5.58 -6.05
CA SER A 36 -14.46 5.97 -7.18
C SER A 36 -13.77 7.29 -6.86
N GLY A 37 -12.45 7.27 -6.70
CA GLY A 37 -11.64 8.48 -6.63
C GLY A 37 -11.00 8.78 -5.27
N GLY A 38 -9.85 8.14 -5.01
CA GLY A 38 -8.85 8.74 -4.11
C GLY A 38 -8.40 10.12 -4.63
N ALA A 39 -7.79 10.95 -3.79
CA ALA A 39 -7.28 12.28 -4.15
C ALA A 39 -6.57 12.21 -5.51
N VAL A 40 -7.22 12.75 -6.55
CA VAL A 40 -6.86 12.49 -7.93
C VAL A 40 -5.62 13.29 -8.28
N SER A 41 -4.45 12.66 -8.19
CA SER A 41 -3.23 13.16 -8.80
C SER A 41 -2.97 12.37 -10.08
N VAL A 42 -2.99 13.04 -11.22
CA VAL A 42 -2.68 12.45 -12.52
C VAL A 42 -1.17 12.51 -12.74
N GLN A 43 -0.52 11.36 -12.85
CA GLN A 43 0.93 11.28 -13.11
C GLN A 43 1.19 11.26 -14.60
N VAL A 44 1.78 12.34 -15.12
CA VAL A 44 2.04 12.52 -16.54
C VAL A 44 3.55 12.44 -16.79
N GLY A 45 3.99 11.43 -17.53
CA GLY A 45 5.35 11.33 -18.03
C GLY A 45 5.62 12.37 -19.11
N VAL A 46 6.75 13.07 -19.03
CA VAL A 46 7.14 14.08 -20.02
C VAL A 46 8.18 13.47 -20.97
N ALA A 47 7.83 13.34 -22.26
CA ALA A 47 8.74 12.82 -23.26
C ALA A 47 10.01 13.67 -23.39
N LYS A 48 11.17 13.07 -23.63
CA LYS A 48 12.45 13.80 -23.81
C LYS A 48 12.41 14.82 -24.97
N THR A 49 11.56 14.57 -25.97
CA THR A 49 11.35 15.45 -27.13
C THR A 49 10.31 16.55 -26.88
N CYS A 50 9.77 16.63 -25.67
CA CYS A 50 8.74 17.60 -25.32
C CYS A 50 9.35 19.01 -25.17
N ASP A 51 8.74 19.99 -25.84
CA ASP A 51 9.07 21.40 -25.61
C ASP A 51 8.51 21.85 -24.25
N THR A 52 9.38 22.06 -23.28
CA THR A 52 9.02 22.47 -21.92
C THR A 52 8.92 23.98 -21.75
N LEU A 53 9.30 24.76 -22.76
CA LEU A 53 9.27 26.23 -22.70
C LEU A 53 7.94 26.83 -23.17
N ASN A 54 7.08 26.02 -23.81
CA ASN A 54 5.81 26.47 -24.37
C ASN A 54 4.76 26.84 -23.29
N PRO A 55 3.78 27.70 -23.64
CA PRO A 55 2.74 28.13 -22.71
C PRO A 55 1.88 27.00 -22.17
N VAL A 56 1.58 25.96 -22.97
CA VAL A 56 0.74 24.83 -22.57
C VAL A 56 1.43 24.07 -21.42
N TYR A 57 2.71 23.79 -21.55
CA TYR A 57 3.49 23.11 -20.52
C TYR A 57 3.55 23.93 -19.21
N LYS A 58 3.79 25.24 -19.31
CA LYS A 58 3.84 26.13 -18.14
C LYS A 58 2.52 26.18 -17.37
N VAL A 59 1.39 26.13 -18.08
CA VAL A 59 0.07 26.08 -17.43
C VAL A 59 -0.18 24.74 -16.80
N LEU A 60 0.18 23.62 -17.46
CA LEU A 60 0.08 22.28 -16.90
C LEU A 60 0.92 22.12 -15.62
N GLN A 61 2.12 22.68 -15.60
CA GLN A 61 3.00 22.64 -14.42
C GLN A 61 2.42 23.33 -13.18
N LYS A 62 1.52 24.31 -13.37
CA LYS A 62 0.85 25.03 -12.29
C LYS A 62 -0.39 24.33 -11.75
N GLN A 63 -0.85 23.26 -12.40
CA GLN A 63 -2.04 22.52 -11.96
C GLN A 63 -1.68 21.60 -10.79
N THR A 64 -2.39 21.76 -9.67
CA THR A 64 -2.17 20.94 -8.46
C THR A 64 -2.59 19.49 -8.64
N VAL A 65 -3.47 19.22 -9.60
CA VAL A 65 -4.00 17.87 -9.91
C VAL A 65 -3.04 17.07 -10.80
N ILE A 66 -2.05 17.71 -11.44
CA ILE A 66 -1.12 17.08 -12.38
C ILE A 66 0.29 17.04 -11.78
N THR A 67 0.86 15.85 -11.73
CA THR A 67 2.26 15.65 -11.36
C THR A 67 3.06 15.28 -12.61
N LEU A 68 3.97 16.16 -13.04
CA LEU A 68 4.82 15.93 -14.20
C LEU A 68 6.07 15.14 -13.78
N VAL A 69 6.20 13.93 -14.32
CA VAL A 69 7.36 13.05 -14.09
C VAL A 69 8.34 13.22 -15.24
N LYS A 70 9.57 13.67 -14.90
CA LYS A 70 10.66 13.96 -15.85
C LYS A 70 11.76 12.90 -15.74
N ASP A 71 12.72 12.97 -16.65
CA ASP A 71 13.99 12.23 -16.60
C ASP A 71 13.88 10.70 -16.71
N GLN A 72 12.82 10.20 -17.32
CA GLN A 72 12.68 8.77 -17.64
C GLN A 72 13.11 8.49 -19.09
N THR A 73 13.59 7.26 -19.34
CA THR A 73 13.80 6.80 -20.72
C THR A 73 12.46 6.48 -21.39
N THR A 74 12.39 6.50 -22.72
CA THR A 74 11.17 6.15 -23.46
C THR A 74 10.69 4.72 -23.12
N ALA A 75 11.62 3.80 -22.95
CA ALA A 75 11.31 2.42 -22.58
C ALA A 75 10.72 2.33 -21.16
N ASP A 76 11.30 3.08 -20.20
CA ASP A 76 10.80 3.12 -18.82
C ASP A 76 9.42 3.79 -18.76
N MET A 77 9.20 4.87 -19.51
CA MET A 77 7.89 5.54 -19.57
C MET A 77 6.80 4.61 -20.10
N ASN A 78 7.06 3.89 -21.19
CA ASN A 78 6.10 2.95 -21.77
C ASN A 78 5.81 1.79 -20.81
N ASN A 79 6.83 1.28 -20.14
CA ASN A 79 6.67 0.24 -19.13
C ASN A 79 5.86 0.73 -17.92
N ASN A 80 6.17 1.94 -17.44
CA ASN A 80 5.42 2.57 -16.34
C ASN A 80 3.98 2.91 -16.73
N LEU A 81 3.74 3.35 -17.98
CA LEU A 81 2.40 3.60 -18.50
C LEU A 81 1.60 2.28 -18.59
N ALA A 82 2.20 1.21 -19.13
CA ALA A 82 1.55 -0.11 -19.22
C ALA A 82 1.22 -0.72 -17.84
N LYS A 83 2.05 -0.43 -16.82
CA LYS A 83 1.86 -0.89 -15.44
C LYS A 83 0.93 0.01 -14.61
N GLY A 84 0.47 1.15 -15.16
CA GLY A 84 -0.36 2.12 -14.43
C GLY A 84 0.39 2.97 -13.39
N ASN A 85 1.73 2.96 -13.42
CA ASN A 85 2.58 3.84 -12.61
C ASN A 85 2.64 5.27 -13.19
N LEU A 86 2.35 5.43 -14.48
CA LEU A 86 2.03 6.68 -15.15
C LEU A 86 0.61 6.58 -15.72
N ASP A 87 -0.10 7.69 -15.71
CA ASP A 87 -1.47 7.78 -16.23
C ASP A 87 -1.48 8.22 -17.70
N ALA A 88 -0.52 9.04 -18.10
CA ALA A 88 -0.34 9.44 -19.49
C ALA A 88 1.13 9.80 -19.81
N ILE A 89 1.49 9.79 -21.09
CA ILE A 89 2.74 10.39 -21.59
C ILE A 89 2.40 11.59 -22.45
N LEU A 90 3.04 12.72 -22.18
CA LEU A 90 2.84 14.01 -22.84
C LEU A 90 4.05 14.35 -23.71
N ASN A 91 3.79 14.71 -24.96
CA ASN A 91 4.79 15.25 -25.86
C ASN A 91 4.22 16.47 -26.60
N ILE A 92 4.79 17.64 -26.37
CA ILE A 92 4.37 18.90 -27.00
C ILE A 92 5.45 19.29 -27.99
N LYS A 93 5.03 19.59 -29.25
CA LYS A 93 5.89 20.08 -30.31
C LYS A 93 5.40 21.41 -30.82
N GLN A 94 6.32 22.36 -31.03
CA GLN A 94 6.02 23.60 -31.70
C GLN A 94 6.13 23.42 -33.22
N ASN A 95 5.17 23.93 -33.97
CA ASN A 95 5.16 23.87 -35.44
C ASN A 95 5.50 25.26 -36.03
N ASN A 96 6.07 25.25 -37.22
CA ASN A 96 6.36 26.50 -37.95
C ASN A 96 5.14 27.12 -38.62
N GLY A 97 3.95 26.50 -38.51
CA GLY A 97 2.67 26.94 -39.08
C GLY A 97 1.51 26.74 -38.14
N LEU A 98 0.27 26.79 -38.65
CA LEU A 98 -0.93 26.45 -37.88
C LEU A 98 -1.26 24.98 -38.06
N PRO A 99 -1.60 24.26 -36.97
CA PRO A 99 -1.64 24.70 -35.58
C PRO A 99 -0.24 24.96 -34.99
N ARG A 100 -0.13 25.99 -34.14
CA ARG A 100 1.16 26.41 -33.57
C ARG A 100 1.81 25.37 -32.67
N TYR A 101 1.00 24.54 -32.00
CA TYR A 101 1.45 23.48 -31.14
C TYR A 101 0.68 22.21 -31.46
N THR A 102 1.40 21.08 -31.49
CA THR A 102 0.81 19.74 -31.51
C THR A 102 1.06 19.10 -30.15
N VAL A 103 0.01 18.70 -29.46
CA VAL A 103 0.06 18.03 -28.17
C VAL A 103 -0.32 16.58 -28.38
N ASN A 104 0.68 15.69 -28.30
CA ASN A 104 0.45 14.25 -28.35
C ASN A 104 0.33 13.74 -26.91
N VAL A 105 -0.77 13.07 -26.62
CA VAL A 105 -1.01 12.42 -25.31
C VAL A 105 -1.26 10.96 -25.55
N GLU A 106 -0.49 10.13 -24.88
CA GLU A 106 -0.62 8.69 -24.92
C GLU A 106 -1.17 8.23 -23.58
N TYR A 107 -2.37 7.63 -23.59
CA TYR A 107 -3.09 7.15 -22.40
C TYR A 107 -2.91 5.64 -22.24
N THR A 108 -3.28 5.14 -21.05
CA THR A 108 -3.33 3.70 -20.79
C THR A 108 -4.72 3.29 -20.31
N LYS A 109 -5.17 2.10 -20.67
CA LYS A 109 -6.41 1.52 -20.11
C LYS A 109 -6.32 1.26 -18.60
N ALA A 110 -5.11 1.29 -18.04
CA ALA A 110 -4.89 1.09 -16.61
C ALA A 110 -5.43 2.24 -15.72
N SER A 111 -5.72 3.43 -16.27
CA SER A 111 -6.16 4.60 -15.49
C SER A 111 -7.24 5.44 -16.18
N THR A 112 -8.25 4.79 -16.74
CA THR A 112 -9.32 5.41 -17.56
C THR A 112 -10.04 6.60 -16.87
N GLU A 113 -10.23 6.57 -15.54
CA GLU A 113 -10.84 7.68 -14.80
C GLU A 113 -9.96 8.94 -14.81
N LYS A 114 -8.66 8.77 -14.70
CA LYS A 114 -7.68 9.87 -14.68
C LYS A 114 -7.47 10.47 -16.08
N ASP A 115 -7.65 9.67 -17.14
CA ASP A 115 -7.62 10.12 -18.52
C ASP A 115 -8.66 11.22 -18.78
N ASN A 116 -9.89 11.02 -18.29
CA ASN A 116 -10.97 12.00 -18.42
C ASN A 116 -10.64 13.32 -17.72
N ILE A 117 -9.95 13.25 -16.59
CA ILE A 117 -9.52 14.45 -15.85
C ILE A 117 -8.45 15.20 -16.65
N LEU A 118 -7.43 14.49 -17.15
CA LEU A 118 -6.39 15.10 -17.97
C LEU A 118 -6.96 15.70 -19.24
N LYS A 119 -7.88 15.02 -19.92
CA LYS A 119 -8.60 15.54 -21.09
C LYS A 119 -9.36 16.81 -20.77
N SER A 120 -10.07 16.85 -19.65
CA SER A 120 -10.82 18.03 -19.21
C SER A 120 -9.88 19.20 -18.91
N VAL A 121 -8.75 18.96 -18.25
CA VAL A 121 -7.76 20.00 -17.95
C VAL A 121 -7.12 20.52 -19.24
N LEU A 122 -6.70 19.65 -20.15
CA LEU A 122 -6.14 20.06 -21.45
C LEU A 122 -7.14 20.85 -22.28
N SER A 123 -8.39 20.39 -22.38
CA SER A 123 -9.45 21.10 -23.09
C SER A 123 -9.71 22.49 -22.53
N ASN A 124 -9.71 22.64 -21.19
CA ASN A 124 -9.84 23.95 -20.55
C ASN A 124 -8.65 24.87 -20.83
N ILE A 125 -7.44 24.35 -20.87
CA ILE A 125 -6.23 25.11 -21.20
C ILE A 125 -6.32 25.59 -22.65
N PHE A 126 -6.68 24.72 -23.58
CA PHE A 126 -6.79 25.07 -25.00
C PHE A 126 -7.88 26.10 -25.23
N TYR A 127 -9.05 25.94 -24.64
CA TYR A 127 -10.14 26.93 -24.71
C TYR A 127 -9.74 28.30 -24.19
N ARG A 128 -9.02 28.36 -23.06
CA ARG A 128 -8.51 29.63 -22.52
C ARG A 128 -7.49 30.29 -23.45
N MET A 129 -6.58 29.49 -24.02
CA MET A 129 -5.56 30.01 -24.94
C MET A 129 -6.17 30.53 -26.24
N GLU A 130 -7.17 29.85 -26.79
CA GLU A 130 -7.91 30.27 -27.97
C GLU A 130 -8.67 31.61 -27.73
N ASN A 131 -9.35 31.71 -26.59
CA ASN A 131 -10.09 32.92 -26.22
C ASN A 131 -9.18 34.13 -25.93
N MET A 132 -8.00 33.90 -25.37
CA MET A 132 -7.04 35.01 -25.12
C MET A 132 -6.39 35.57 -26.39
N SER A 133 -6.37 34.79 -27.48
CA SER A 133 -5.76 35.24 -28.75
C SER A 133 -6.64 36.13 -29.60
N GLY A 134 -7.94 36.28 -29.28
CA GLY A 134 -8.86 37.22 -29.97
C GLY A 134 -9.12 36.91 -31.45
N ILE A 135 -8.56 35.87 -31.98
CA ILE A 135 -8.61 35.50 -33.39
C ILE A 135 -9.61 34.33 -33.50
N LYS A 136 -10.68 34.52 -34.25
CA LYS A 136 -11.49 33.43 -34.82
C LYS A 136 -10.66 32.68 -35.87
N ALA A 137 -9.63 32.01 -35.46
CA ALA A 137 -8.64 31.36 -36.34
C ALA A 137 -8.64 29.84 -36.16
N PRO A 138 -8.13 29.07 -37.14
CA PRO A 138 -8.02 27.63 -37.04
C PRO A 138 -7.29 27.24 -35.75
N ARG A 139 -7.68 26.07 -35.17
CA ARG A 139 -7.19 25.54 -33.89
C ARG A 139 -5.69 25.80 -33.69
N LEU A 140 -5.34 26.54 -32.65
CA LEU A 140 -3.95 26.86 -32.27
C LEU A 140 -3.21 25.59 -31.79
N VAL A 141 -3.96 24.58 -31.34
CA VAL A 141 -3.44 23.33 -30.79
C VAL A 141 -4.16 22.14 -31.43
N ASP A 142 -3.40 21.18 -31.94
CA ASP A 142 -3.91 19.88 -32.36
C ASP A 142 -3.59 18.84 -31.28
N LEU A 143 -4.63 18.19 -30.76
CA LEU A 143 -4.51 17.13 -29.75
C LEU A 143 -4.59 15.78 -30.45
N LYS A 144 -3.46 15.07 -30.46
CA LYS A 144 -3.40 13.68 -30.93
C LYS A 144 -3.39 12.74 -29.74
N GLU A 145 -4.43 11.94 -29.64
CA GLU A 145 -4.59 10.94 -28.59
C GLU A 145 -4.28 9.54 -29.15
N SER A 146 -3.52 8.77 -28.39
CA SER A 146 -3.31 7.36 -28.62
C SER A 146 -3.51 6.60 -27.31
N THR A 147 -4.01 5.36 -27.38
CA THR A 147 -4.24 4.53 -26.19
C THR A 147 -3.39 3.29 -26.28
N LEU A 148 -2.46 3.12 -25.34
CA LEU A 148 -1.71 1.88 -25.18
C LEU A 148 -2.58 0.83 -24.48
N SER A 149 -2.54 -0.40 -24.97
CA SER A 149 -3.18 -1.52 -24.29
C SER A 149 -2.46 -1.80 -22.97
N GLY A 150 -3.09 -1.45 -21.89
CA GLY A 150 -2.66 -1.72 -20.51
C GLY A 150 -3.76 -2.47 -19.74
N ARG A 151 -3.42 -3.02 -18.59
CA ARG A 151 -4.42 -3.58 -17.68
C ARG A 151 -5.16 -2.44 -16.99
N GLU A 152 -6.46 -2.60 -16.82
CA GLU A 152 -7.26 -1.66 -16.05
C GLU A 152 -6.88 -1.78 -14.57
N TYR A 153 -6.41 -0.68 -13.98
CA TYR A 153 -6.11 -0.59 -12.55
C TYR A 153 -7.38 -0.21 -11.81
N LYS A 154 -7.90 -1.15 -11.04
CA LYS A 154 -9.06 -0.90 -10.19
C LYS A 154 -8.60 -0.38 -8.83
N TYR A 155 -9.42 0.46 -8.20
CA TYR A 155 -9.06 0.99 -6.86
C TYR A 155 -8.92 -0.12 -5.81
N ILE A 156 -9.61 -1.25 -5.99
CA ILE A 156 -9.44 -2.44 -5.15
C ILE A 156 -8.01 -2.98 -5.18
N ASP A 157 -7.29 -2.87 -6.30
CA ASP A 157 -5.91 -3.34 -6.43
C ASP A 157 -4.94 -2.53 -5.57
N PHE A 158 -5.35 -1.29 -5.26
CA PHE A 158 -4.63 -0.43 -4.33
C PHE A 158 -5.02 -0.68 -2.86
N ILE A 159 -6.33 -0.73 -2.58
CA ILE A 159 -6.87 -0.78 -1.22
C ILE A 159 -6.67 -2.13 -0.55
N LEU A 160 -6.90 -3.25 -1.26
CA LEU A 160 -6.87 -4.58 -0.66
C LEU A 160 -5.50 -4.92 -0.03
N PRO A 161 -4.35 -4.73 -0.72
CA PRO A 161 -3.03 -4.92 -0.11
C PRO A 161 -2.80 -4.03 1.11
N GLY A 162 -3.28 -2.77 1.06
CA GLY A 162 -3.19 -1.83 2.18
C GLY A 162 -3.99 -2.29 3.39
N GLN A 163 -5.23 -2.75 3.20
CA GLN A 163 -6.09 -3.26 4.28
C GLN A 163 -5.57 -4.58 4.84
N LEU A 164 -5.03 -5.44 3.98
CA LEU A 164 -4.37 -6.66 4.40
C LEU A 164 -3.16 -6.33 5.29
N GLY A 165 -2.28 -5.43 4.86
CA GLY A 165 -1.13 -4.99 5.63
C GLY A 165 -1.51 -4.37 6.98
N PHE A 166 -2.56 -3.56 7.01
CA PHE A 166 -3.08 -3.00 8.26
C PHE A 166 -3.65 -4.06 9.21
N SER A 167 -4.38 -5.05 8.67
CA SER A 167 -4.88 -6.18 9.47
C SER A 167 -3.73 -6.95 10.11
N LEU A 168 -2.66 -7.21 9.36
CA LEU A 168 -1.43 -7.84 9.86
C LEU A 168 -0.77 -7.00 10.97
N LEU A 169 -0.65 -5.68 10.75
CA LEU A 169 -0.10 -4.75 11.74
C LEU A 169 -0.92 -4.79 13.03
N SER A 170 -2.24 -4.62 12.93
CA SER A 170 -3.12 -4.59 14.09
C SER A 170 -3.08 -5.92 14.85
N THR A 171 -3.23 -7.04 14.17
CA THR A 171 -3.17 -8.36 14.79
C THR A 171 -1.80 -8.66 15.39
N GLY A 172 -0.72 -8.29 14.69
CA GLY A 172 0.64 -8.45 15.16
C GLY A 172 0.93 -7.64 16.42
N VAL A 173 0.60 -6.35 16.42
CA VAL A 173 0.91 -5.45 17.54
C VAL A 173 -0.03 -5.70 18.72
N PHE A 174 -1.33 -5.45 18.57
CA PHE A 174 -2.30 -5.56 19.66
C PHE A 174 -2.43 -6.99 20.16
N GLY A 175 -2.61 -7.94 19.22
CA GLY A 175 -2.83 -9.31 19.60
C GLY A 175 -1.66 -9.90 20.36
N THR A 176 -0.42 -9.61 19.97
CA THR A 176 0.76 -10.07 20.69
C THR A 176 0.92 -9.36 22.03
N ALA A 177 0.73 -8.02 22.05
CA ALA A 177 0.87 -7.22 23.26
C ALA A 177 -0.10 -7.68 24.37
N PHE A 178 -1.36 -7.86 24.06
CA PHE A 178 -2.37 -8.30 25.04
C PHE A 178 -2.09 -9.71 25.58
N VAL A 179 -1.78 -10.67 24.67
CA VAL A 179 -1.55 -12.07 25.10
C VAL A 179 -0.36 -12.15 26.03
N PHE A 180 0.78 -11.58 25.66
CA PHE A 180 1.99 -11.69 26.49
C PHE A 180 1.90 -10.90 27.79
N LEU A 181 1.19 -9.78 27.78
CA LEU A 181 0.90 -9.05 29.02
C LEU A 181 -0.02 -9.88 29.94
N SER A 182 -1.11 -10.45 29.40
CA SER A 182 -2.05 -11.28 30.15
C SER A 182 -1.38 -12.52 30.74
N LEU A 183 -0.54 -13.21 29.96
CA LEU A 183 0.25 -14.37 30.44
C LEU A 183 1.15 -13.96 31.62
N ARG A 184 1.73 -12.77 31.61
CA ARG A 184 2.56 -12.26 32.70
C ARG A 184 1.72 -11.91 33.95
N GLN A 185 0.59 -11.23 33.78
CA GLN A 185 -0.25 -10.77 34.88
C GLN A 185 -1.01 -11.91 35.57
N THR A 186 -1.52 -12.86 34.81
CA THR A 186 -2.28 -13.99 35.36
C THR A 186 -1.41 -15.06 36.03
N LEU A 187 -0.09 -14.81 36.15
CA LEU A 187 0.88 -15.74 36.72
C LEU A 187 0.88 -17.13 36.04
N VAL A 188 0.27 -17.26 34.88
CA VAL A 188 0.29 -18.50 34.10
C VAL A 188 1.72 -18.86 33.75
N ILE A 189 2.56 -17.86 33.48
CA ILE A 189 4.00 -18.06 33.26
C ILE A 189 4.66 -18.73 34.48
N LYS A 190 4.32 -18.29 35.71
CA LYS A 190 4.86 -18.93 36.95
C LYS A 190 4.40 -20.37 37.10
N ARG A 191 3.17 -20.68 36.70
CA ARG A 191 2.67 -22.08 36.71
C ARG A 191 3.38 -22.93 35.66
N PHE A 192 3.73 -22.37 34.51
CA PHE A 192 4.53 -23.08 33.51
C PHE A 192 5.95 -23.36 34.02
N PHE A 193 6.51 -22.57 34.92
CA PHE A 193 7.83 -22.85 35.52
C PHE A 193 7.79 -24.05 36.49
N ALA A 194 6.64 -24.42 36.99
CA ALA A 194 6.46 -25.65 37.76
C ALA A 194 6.34 -26.91 36.87
N THR A 195 6.32 -26.72 35.55
CA THR A 195 6.29 -27.81 34.56
C THR A 195 7.61 -27.87 33.76
N PRO A 196 7.97 -28.99 33.12
CA PRO A 196 9.20 -29.11 32.32
C PRO A 196 9.10 -28.39 30.96
N VAL A 197 8.15 -27.41 30.79
CA VAL A 197 7.95 -26.65 29.56
C VAL A 197 8.97 -25.52 29.46
N LYS A 198 9.73 -25.48 28.38
CA LYS A 198 10.72 -24.44 28.14
C LYS A 198 10.04 -23.14 27.70
N ARG A 199 10.54 -21.99 28.18
CA ARG A 199 10.00 -20.64 27.89
C ARG A 199 9.77 -20.36 26.41
N TYR A 200 10.72 -20.73 25.56
CA TYR A 200 10.61 -20.55 24.12
C TYR A 200 9.45 -21.35 23.49
N SER A 201 9.08 -22.51 24.08
CA SER A 201 7.96 -23.31 23.57
C SER A 201 6.60 -22.62 23.77
N ILE A 202 6.47 -21.79 24.79
CA ILE A 202 5.27 -20.99 25.04
C ILE A 202 5.19 -19.89 24.00
N ILE A 203 6.28 -19.11 23.83
CA ILE A 203 6.34 -18.03 22.83
C ILE A 203 6.06 -18.57 21.44
N LEU A 204 6.80 -19.62 21.02
CA LEU A 204 6.62 -20.20 19.69
C LEU A 204 5.22 -20.80 19.49
N GLY A 205 4.63 -21.36 20.54
CA GLY A 205 3.26 -21.88 20.48
C GLY A 205 2.23 -20.78 20.24
N GLU A 206 2.32 -19.68 20.97
CA GLU A 206 1.46 -18.49 20.79
C GLU A 206 1.66 -17.84 19.42
N MET A 207 2.92 -17.65 19.02
CA MET A 207 3.25 -17.10 17.70
C MET A 207 2.67 -17.96 16.58
N LEU A 208 2.85 -19.28 16.65
CA LEU A 208 2.37 -20.20 15.62
C LEU A 208 0.84 -20.19 15.52
N ALA A 209 0.14 -20.18 16.65
CA ALA A 209 -1.32 -20.08 16.66
C ALA A 209 -1.80 -18.81 15.97
N ARG A 210 -1.15 -17.68 16.25
CA ARG A 210 -1.45 -16.38 15.65
C ARG A 210 -1.13 -16.34 14.18
N ILE A 211 0.02 -16.88 13.77
CA ILE A 211 0.40 -16.99 12.35
C ILE A 211 -0.65 -17.76 11.57
N VAL A 212 -1.03 -18.95 12.05
CA VAL A 212 -2.05 -19.78 11.38
C VAL A 212 -3.38 -19.04 11.26
N PHE A 213 -3.87 -18.43 12.35
CA PHE A 213 -5.13 -17.69 12.34
C PHE A 213 -5.09 -16.49 11.37
N THR A 214 -4.02 -15.70 11.44
CA THR A 214 -3.90 -14.48 10.63
C THR A 214 -3.68 -14.79 9.16
N LEU A 215 -2.89 -15.81 8.82
CA LEU A 215 -2.72 -16.25 7.42
C LEU A 215 -4.01 -16.83 6.83
N ALA A 216 -4.79 -17.56 7.63
CA ALA A 216 -6.11 -18.01 7.21
C ALA A 216 -7.04 -16.82 6.92
N GLY A 217 -7.01 -15.78 7.79
CA GLY A 217 -7.73 -14.53 7.56
C GLY A 217 -7.24 -13.77 6.32
N ALA A 218 -5.93 -13.71 6.11
CA ALA A 218 -5.32 -13.10 4.92
C ALA A 218 -5.78 -13.81 3.63
N LEU A 219 -5.72 -15.14 3.62
CA LEU A 219 -6.23 -15.93 2.50
C LEU A 219 -7.71 -15.66 2.24
N PHE A 220 -8.54 -15.61 3.29
CA PHE A 220 -9.96 -15.31 3.18
C PHE A 220 -10.22 -13.93 2.56
N ILE A 221 -9.48 -12.89 2.98
CA ILE A 221 -9.57 -11.53 2.41
C ILE A 221 -9.16 -11.54 0.94
N ILE A 222 -8.08 -12.23 0.57
CA ILE A 222 -7.63 -12.33 -0.83
C ILE A 222 -8.68 -13.04 -1.69
N VAL A 223 -9.25 -14.15 -1.20
CA VAL A 223 -10.28 -14.93 -1.91
C VAL A 223 -11.54 -14.09 -2.13
N ILE A 224 -12.04 -13.41 -1.09
CA ILE A 224 -13.19 -12.48 -1.24
C ILE A 224 -12.83 -11.35 -2.20
N GLY A 225 -11.65 -10.76 -2.08
CA GLY A 225 -11.18 -9.73 -3.00
C GLY A 225 -11.24 -10.17 -4.46
N TYR A 226 -10.77 -11.38 -4.74
CA TYR A 226 -10.76 -11.92 -6.09
C TYR A 226 -12.18 -12.22 -6.63
N TYR A 227 -13.02 -12.92 -5.87
CA TYR A 227 -14.34 -13.36 -6.35
C TYR A 227 -15.44 -12.31 -6.27
N VAL A 228 -15.37 -11.38 -5.31
CA VAL A 228 -16.43 -10.39 -5.07
C VAL A 228 -16.09 -9.02 -5.63
N PHE A 229 -14.82 -8.64 -5.60
CA PHE A 229 -14.36 -7.30 -5.95
C PHE A 229 -13.45 -7.26 -7.18
N ASP A 230 -13.30 -8.38 -7.89
CA ASP A 230 -12.42 -8.52 -9.08
C ASP A 230 -10.97 -8.05 -8.83
N PHE A 231 -10.43 -8.34 -7.65
CA PHE A 231 -9.04 -8.04 -7.32
C PHE A 231 -8.09 -8.76 -8.27
N THR A 232 -7.10 -8.03 -8.78
CA THR A 232 -6.19 -8.56 -9.78
C THR A 232 -5.14 -9.48 -9.17
N LEU A 233 -5.08 -10.72 -9.63
CA LEU A 233 -4.05 -11.71 -9.30
C LEU A 233 -3.38 -12.18 -10.59
N ILE A 234 -2.30 -11.50 -11.00
CA ILE A 234 -1.71 -11.68 -12.35
C ILE A 234 -1.28 -13.12 -12.61
N HIS A 235 -0.56 -13.73 -11.68
CA HIS A 235 -0.11 -15.11 -11.81
C HIS A 235 -0.99 -16.08 -10.99
N GLY A 236 -2.25 -15.71 -10.74
CA GLY A 236 -3.23 -16.55 -10.04
C GLY A 236 -2.70 -17.11 -8.72
N PHE A 237 -2.61 -18.42 -8.62
CA PHE A 237 -2.20 -19.10 -7.39
C PHE A 237 -0.78 -18.74 -6.91
N VAL A 238 0.16 -18.49 -7.81
CA VAL A 238 1.53 -18.07 -7.46
C VAL A 238 1.50 -16.69 -6.77
N THR A 239 0.67 -15.76 -7.24
CA THR A 239 0.47 -14.47 -6.60
C THR A 239 -0.07 -14.64 -5.18
N VAL A 240 -1.05 -15.52 -4.98
CA VAL A 240 -1.62 -15.80 -3.64
C VAL A 240 -0.53 -16.31 -2.69
N ILE A 241 0.29 -17.27 -3.12
CA ILE A 241 1.39 -17.78 -2.30
C ILE A 241 2.38 -16.66 -1.94
N ASN A 242 2.78 -15.85 -2.90
CA ASN A 242 3.70 -14.74 -2.66
C ASN A 242 3.11 -13.70 -1.69
N MET A 243 1.81 -13.39 -1.81
CA MET A 243 1.12 -12.50 -0.87
C MET A 243 1.05 -13.11 0.54
N LEU A 244 0.82 -14.42 0.67
CA LEU A 244 0.84 -15.09 1.97
C LEU A 244 2.24 -15.14 2.58
N LEU A 245 3.30 -15.32 1.78
CA LEU A 245 4.67 -15.22 2.26
C LEU A 245 5.01 -13.81 2.75
N LEU A 246 4.61 -12.77 2.01
CA LEU A 246 4.75 -11.38 2.44
C LEU A 246 3.93 -11.10 3.71
N SER A 247 2.73 -11.67 3.81
CA SER A 247 1.89 -11.58 5.02
C SER A 247 2.57 -12.21 6.21
N LEU A 248 3.22 -13.36 6.03
CA LEU A 248 4.00 -14.03 7.09
C LEU A 248 5.18 -13.17 7.56
N ILE A 249 5.96 -12.63 6.63
CA ILE A 249 7.10 -11.75 6.93
C ILE A 249 6.62 -10.50 7.69
N GLY A 250 5.60 -9.81 7.18
CA GLY A 250 5.03 -8.63 7.82
C GLY A 250 4.50 -8.92 9.21
N LEU A 251 3.73 -10.01 9.37
CA LEU A 251 3.19 -10.42 10.67
C LEU A 251 4.29 -10.68 11.69
N ILE A 252 5.35 -11.40 11.33
CA ILE A 252 6.48 -11.66 12.23
C ILE A 252 7.09 -10.34 12.71
N ILE A 253 7.31 -9.37 11.81
CA ILE A 253 7.85 -8.05 12.18
C ILE A 253 6.90 -7.31 13.13
N PHE A 254 5.60 -7.29 12.81
CA PHE A 254 4.61 -6.60 13.63
C PHE A 254 4.39 -7.26 15.00
N MET A 255 4.57 -8.56 15.11
CA MET A 255 4.62 -9.24 16.40
C MET A 255 5.81 -8.78 17.26
N GLY A 256 6.95 -8.43 16.66
CA GLY A 256 8.08 -7.82 17.35
C GLY A 256 7.70 -6.49 18.03
N PHE A 257 6.92 -5.64 17.37
CA PHE A 257 6.36 -4.44 18.00
C PHE A 257 5.43 -4.80 19.17
N GLY A 258 4.57 -5.82 18.99
CA GLY A 258 3.70 -6.30 20.07
C GLY A 258 4.47 -6.81 21.28
N PHE A 259 5.58 -7.54 21.09
CA PHE A 259 6.48 -7.94 22.18
C PHE A 259 7.06 -6.72 22.89
N THR A 260 7.51 -5.72 22.17
CA THR A 260 8.04 -4.47 22.74
C THR A 260 6.98 -3.78 23.59
N VAL A 261 5.75 -3.63 23.08
CA VAL A 261 4.63 -3.05 23.81
C VAL A 261 4.33 -3.87 25.08
N SER A 262 4.26 -5.21 24.99
CA SER A 262 4.01 -6.05 26.16
C SER A 262 5.09 -5.93 27.24
N GLY A 263 6.34 -5.68 26.85
CA GLY A 263 7.45 -5.47 27.77
C GLY A 263 7.36 -4.16 28.54
N ILE A 264 6.84 -3.09 27.91
CA ILE A 264 6.72 -1.74 28.46
C ILE A 264 5.40 -1.58 29.24
N ALA A 265 4.32 -2.19 28.77
CA ALA A 265 3.00 -2.05 29.36
C ALA A 265 2.95 -2.63 30.78
N LYS A 266 2.38 -1.85 31.71
CA LYS A 266 2.22 -2.24 33.12
C LYS A 266 0.91 -2.97 33.38
N ASN A 267 -0.14 -2.64 32.63
CA ASN A 267 -1.48 -3.20 32.75
C ASN A 267 -2.17 -3.22 31.37
N GLU A 268 -3.31 -3.90 31.28
CA GLU A 268 -4.05 -4.03 30.02
C GLU A 268 -4.52 -2.70 29.45
N SER A 269 -4.84 -1.72 30.32
CA SER A 269 -5.28 -0.38 29.89
C SER A 269 -4.16 0.45 29.26
N THR A 270 -2.89 0.13 29.49
CA THR A 270 -1.75 0.82 28.87
C THR A 270 -1.38 0.26 27.48
N VAL A 271 -1.87 -0.93 27.13
CA VAL A 271 -1.60 -1.54 25.82
C VAL A 271 -2.17 -0.72 24.67
N PRO A 272 -3.44 -0.28 24.66
CA PRO A 272 -4.00 0.47 23.55
C PRO A 272 -3.26 1.79 23.26
N PRO A 273 -2.98 2.68 24.22
CA PRO A 273 -2.25 3.91 23.92
C PRO A 273 -0.83 3.65 23.39
N LEU A 274 -0.09 2.70 23.96
CA LEU A 274 1.25 2.36 23.49
C LEU A 274 1.23 1.75 22.07
N SER A 275 0.28 0.85 21.80
CA SER A 275 0.10 0.27 20.49
C SER A 275 -0.30 1.32 19.46
N ASN A 276 -1.17 2.26 19.81
CA ASN A 276 -1.63 3.32 18.92
C ASN A 276 -0.50 4.27 18.49
N ILE A 277 0.47 4.56 19.36
CA ILE A 277 1.66 5.35 19.00
C ILE A 277 2.41 4.70 17.82
N ILE A 278 2.40 3.38 17.74
CA ILE A 278 3.06 2.62 16.68
C ILE A 278 2.14 2.46 15.46
N THR A 279 0.88 2.08 15.69
CA THR A 279 -0.01 1.65 14.61
C THR A 279 -0.66 2.80 13.86
N LEU A 280 -1.06 3.89 14.53
CA LEU A 280 -1.73 5.02 13.88
C LEU A 280 -0.84 5.73 12.85
N PRO A 281 0.43 6.09 13.14
CA PRO A 281 1.28 6.67 12.11
C PRO A 281 1.47 5.75 10.91
N GLN A 282 1.66 4.45 11.13
CA GLN A 282 1.78 3.49 10.05
C GLN A 282 0.49 3.37 9.24
N PHE A 283 -0.66 3.30 9.88
CA PHE A 283 -1.96 3.23 9.21
C PHE A 283 -2.23 4.43 8.30
N LEU A 284 -1.92 5.63 8.78
CA LEU A 284 -2.19 6.87 8.04
C LEU A 284 -1.16 7.16 6.95
N LEU A 285 0.13 6.86 7.21
CA LEU A 285 1.23 7.30 6.36
C LEU A 285 1.80 6.22 5.45
N SER A 286 1.42 4.94 5.61
CA SER A 286 1.99 3.83 4.82
C SER A 286 1.33 3.59 3.48
N GLY A 287 0.58 4.56 2.98
CA GLY A 287 -0.09 4.39 1.68
C GLY A 287 -1.22 3.35 1.73
N THR A 288 -1.85 3.15 2.89
CA THR A 288 -2.96 2.19 3.03
C THR A 288 -4.19 2.63 2.24
N PHE A 289 -4.53 3.92 2.29
CA PHE A 289 -5.70 4.50 1.61
C PHE A 289 -5.34 5.34 0.40
N PHE A 290 -4.22 6.03 0.44
CA PHE A 290 -3.79 6.96 -0.60
C PHE A 290 -2.33 6.68 -0.93
N SER A 291 -1.95 6.90 -2.20
CA SER A 291 -0.55 6.76 -2.60
C SER A 291 0.35 7.71 -1.79
N THR A 292 1.48 7.19 -1.33
CA THR A 292 2.50 8.00 -0.62
C THR A 292 3.03 9.16 -1.46
N ASN A 293 2.94 9.04 -2.79
CA ASN A 293 3.32 10.10 -3.73
C ASN A 293 2.36 11.31 -3.68
N ALA A 294 1.13 11.13 -3.18
CA ALA A 294 0.17 12.22 -2.99
C ALA A 294 0.45 13.05 -1.73
N PHE A 295 1.34 12.60 -0.86
CA PHE A 295 1.71 13.35 0.34
C PHE A 295 2.61 14.56 0.03
N PRO A 296 2.57 15.62 0.87
CA PRO A 296 3.52 16.70 0.79
C PRO A 296 4.96 16.20 0.83
N LYS A 297 5.87 16.84 0.10
CA LYS A 297 7.27 16.41 -0.04
C LYS A 297 8.00 16.18 1.29
N TRP A 298 7.69 16.98 2.32
CA TRP A 298 8.28 16.83 3.65
C TRP A 298 7.80 15.57 4.41
N LEU A 299 6.61 15.02 4.06
CA LEU A 299 6.03 13.86 4.71
C LEU A 299 6.45 12.54 4.04
N GLN A 300 6.79 12.57 2.75
CA GLN A 300 7.18 11.39 1.98
C GLN A 300 8.38 10.63 2.58
N PRO A 301 9.46 11.27 3.07
CA PRO A 301 10.56 10.54 3.71
C PRO A 301 10.12 9.77 4.94
N LEU A 302 9.24 10.35 5.76
CA LEU A 302 8.69 9.67 6.94
C LEU A 302 7.86 8.44 6.54
N SER A 303 7.02 8.59 5.53
CA SER A 303 6.23 7.49 4.96
C SER A 303 7.13 6.35 4.44
N ASN A 304 8.23 6.69 3.77
CA ASN A 304 9.16 5.73 3.17
C ASN A 304 10.05 4.99 4.18
N ILE A 305 10.10 5.40 5.43
CA ILE A 305 10.80 4.67 6.49
C ILE A 305 9.93 3.55 7.07
N LEU A 306 8.61 3.68 7.04
CA LEU A 306 7.69 2.79 7.74
C LEU A 306 7.67 1.37 7.16
N PRO A 307 7.71 0.31 7.98
CA PRO A 307 7.71 -1.06 7.49
C PRO A 307 6.41 -1.43 6.77
N LEU A 308 5.27 -0.91 7.21
CA LEU A 308 4.00 -1.16 6.54
C LEU A 308 3.97 -0.60 5.11
N THR A 309 4.65 0.51 4.83
CA THR A 309 4.77 1.09 3.48
C THR A 309 5.43 0.10 2.52
N HIS A 310 6.53 -0.50 2.96
CA HIS A 310 7.26 -1.47 2.13
C HIS A 310 6.49 -2.77 1.95
N LEU A 311 5.77 -3.21 2.97
CA LEU A 311 4.89 -4.38 2.87
C LEU A 311 3.75 -4.15 1.86
N ASN A 312 3.05 -3.02 1.98
CA ASN A 312 1.95 -2.66 1.08
C ASN A 312 2.44 -2.54 -0.38
N ASN A 313 3.58 -1.88 -0.59
CA ASN A 313 4.17 -1.72 -1.93
C ASN A 313 4.63 -3.07 -2.51
N ALA A 314 5.23 -3.96 -1.69
CA ALA A 314 5.61 -5.30 -2.10
C ALA A 314 4.39 -6.11 -2.55
N MET A 315 3.31 -6.09 -1.75
CA MET A 315 2.07 -6.79 -2.08
C MET A 315 1.43 -6.27 -3.37
N ARG A 316 1.41 -4.94 -3.58
CA ARG A 316 0.89 -4.34 -4.82
C ARG A 316 1.70 -4.75 -6.04
N LYS A 317 3.02 -4.70 -5.96
CA LYS A 317 3.90 -5.14 -7.05
C LYS A 317 3.66 -6.60 -7.42
N VAL A 318 3.56 -7.46 -6.43
CA VAL A 318 3.30 -8.89 -6.65
C VAL A 318 1.90 -9.13 -7.23
N ALA A 319 0.87 -8.46 -6.70
CA ALA A 319 -0.50 -8.69 -7.13
C ALA A 319 -0.79 -8.13 -8.52
N PHE A 320 -0.47 -6.85 -8.76
CA PHE A 320 -0.85 -6.12 -9.96
C PHE A 320 0.25 -6.02 -11.02
N GLU A 321 1.52 -5.81 -10.63
CA GLU A 321 2.63 -5.71 -11.60
C GLU A 321 3.18 -7.09 -12.01
N GLY A 322 2.81 -8.16 -11.28
CA GLY A 322 3.31 -9.51 -11.52
C GLY A 322 4.78 -9.69 -11.12
N ALA A 323 5.27 -8.84 -10.22
CA ALA A 323 6.63 -8.93 -9.73
C ALA A 323 6.88 -10.23 -8.97
N GLY A 324 7.99 -10.88 -9.22
CA GLY A 324 8.49 -11.99 -8.42
C GLY A 324 9.09 -11.51 -7.09
N LEU A 325 9.42 -12.44 -6.21
CA LEU A 325 10.10 -12.11 -4.95
C LEU A 325 11.48 -11.49 -5.16
N SER A 326 12.15 -11.82 -6.26
CA SER A 326 13.43 -11.22 -6.69
C SER A 326 13.29 -9.73 -7.04
N ASP A 327 12.15 -9.32 -7.58
CA ASP A 327 11.95 -7.97 -8.09
C ASP A 327 11.58 -6.98 -6.97
N ILE A 328 11.22 -7.50 -5.79
CA ILE A 328 10.88 -6.73 -4.58
C ILE A 328 12.00 -6.79 -3.51
N THR A 329 13.22 -7.14 -3.91
CA THR A 329 14.37 -7.29 -2.99
C THR A 329 14.60 -6.05 -2.11
N HIS A 330 14.44 -4.85 -2.67
CA HIS A 330 14.56 -3.61 -1.90
C HIS A 330 13.57 -3.54 -0.74
N GLN A 331 12.29 -3.87 -0.98
CA GLN A 331 11.26 -3.90 0.05
C GLN A 331 11.55 -4.98 1.10
N LEU A 332 12.00 -6.16 0.67
CA LEU A 332 12.36 -7.26 1.58
C LEU A 332 13.56 -6.93 2.46
N LEU A 333 14.57 -6.26 1.94
CA LEU A 333 15.73 -5.82 2.72
C LEU A 333 15.35 -4.82 3.83
N ILE A 334 14.48 -3.85 3.52
CA ILE A 334 14.01 -2.90 4.54
C ILE A 334 13.15 -3.60 5.58
N LEU A 335 12.29 -4.52 5.18
CA LEU A 335 11.50 -5.34 6.11
C LEU A 335 12.40 -6.20 6.99
N LEU A 336 13.44 -6.82 6.46
CA LEU A 336 14.42 -7.58 7.22
C LEU A 336 15.14 -6.70 8.23
N LEU A 337 15.59 -5.51 7.83
CA LEU A 337 16.23 -4.54 8.72
C LEU A 337 15.31 -4.17 9.89
N TRP A 338 14.04 -3.85 9.59
CA TRP A 338 13.05 -3.60 10.64
C TRP A 338 12.85 -4.79 11.56
N GLY A 339 12.82 -6.02 11.00
CA GLY A 339 12.76 -7.24 11.79
C GLY A 339 13.91 -7.33 12.79
N ILE A 340 15.15 -7.15 12.33
CA ILE A 340 16.34 -7.18 13.20
C ILE A 340 16.25 -6.12 14.30
N VAL A 341 15.93 -4.88 13.94
CA VAL A 341 15.86 -3.76 14.88
C VAL A 341 14.78 -3.99 15.93
N ILE A 342 13.56 -4.35 15.51
CA ILE A 342 12.44 -4.48 16.45
C ILE A 342 12.60 -5.67 17.40
N TYR A 343 13.16 -6.79 16.93
CA TYR A 343 13.43 -7.92 17.81
C TYR A 343 14.60 -7.65 18.76
N ALA A 344 15.60 -6.87 18.35
CA ALA A 344 16.66 -6.41 19.26
C ALA A 344 16.08 -5.52 20.38
N VAL A 345 15.15 -4.62 20.05
CA VAL A 345 14.43 -3.80 21.03
C VAL A 345 13.52 -4.68 21.90
N ALA A 346 12.78 -5.62 21.32
CA ALA A 346 11.91 -6.52 22.04
C ALA A 346 12.66 -7.36 23.09
N ILE A 347 13.82 -7.90 22.76
CA ILE A 347 14.66 -8.67 23.69
C ILE A 347 15.09 -7.81 24.89
N LYS A 348 15.40 -6.52 24.67
CA LYS A 348 15.80 -5.61 25.76
C LYS A 348 14.62 -5.17 26.64
N THR A 349 13.42 -5.04 26.07
CA THR A 349 12.25 -4.53 26.78
C THR A 349 11.39 -5.59 27.39
N PHE A 350 11.40 -6.81 26.81
CA PHE A 350 10.55 -7.90 27.26
C PHE A 350 11.02 -8.44 28.61
N LYS A 351 10.13 -8.37 29.61
CA LYS A 351 10.36 -8.90 30.95
C LYS A 351 9.47 -10.10 31.19
N TRP A 352 10.02 -11.12 31.83
CA TRP A 352 9.29 -12.33 32.23
C TRP A 352 8.60 -12.18 33.59
N GLU A 353 8.97 -11.16 34.35
CA GLU A 353 8.49 -10.88 35.69
C GLU A 353 7.79 -9.52 35.73
#